data_61012b1c8112ce2a73b534c877a8f1ef
#
_entry.id   61012b1c8112ce2a73b534c877a8f1ef
#
_cell.length_a   1.000
_cell.length_b   1.000
_cell.length_c   1.000
_cell.angle_alpha   90.00
_cell.angle_beta   90.00
_cell.angle_gamma   90.00
#
_symmetry.space_group_name_H-M   'P 1'
#
loop_
_entity.id
_entity.type
_entity.pdbx_description
1 polymer ?
#
loop_
_entity_poly.entity_id
_entity_poly.type
_entity_poly.pdbx_seq_one_letter_code
_entity_poly.pdbx_strand_id
1 'polypeptide(L)'
;MKIEDKLTESILNGIKTLYNQEVPAKMVQLQKTKKEFEGHLTLVVFPFLKMSKKGPEQTAQEIGEYLKQNEPAIANYNVIKGFLNLTIASDVWIELLNRIHADNQWGIQKADANAPLVMIEYSSPNTNKPLHLGHVRNNLLGSALANIMAANGNKVVKTNIVNDRGIHICKSMLAWLKYGNGETPESSGKKGDHLIGDYYVAFDKHYKAEVKELMAQYQAEGMNEEEAKAKAEANSPLMLEAREMLRKWEANDPEVRALWKKMNDWVYAGFDETYKMMGVSFDKIYYESQTYLEGKEKVMEGLEKGLFYRKEDGSVWADLTPEGLDHKLLLRGDGTSVYMTQDIGTAKLRFQDYPINKMIYVVGNEQNYHFQVLSILLDKLGFEWGKDLVHFSYGMVELPEGKMKSREGTVVDADDLMEAMIETAKETSNELGKLDGLTQEEADDIARIVGLGALKYFILKVDARKNMTFNPKESIDFNGNTGPFIQYTYARIQSILRKATEAGLSIPAVIPSGIELSTKEEGLIQMLADFTNVVKQAGTDYNPSILANYAYDLVKEYNQFYHDFSILREENEALKIFRLALSQNVGKVVKLAMSLLGIEVPERM
;
A
#
# COMPACT_ATOMS: atom_id res chain seq x y z
N MET A 1 -25.21 -18.86 -4.59
CA MET A 1 -25.85 -18.14 -5.68
C MET A 1 -26.07 -16.70 -5.20
N LYS A 2 -25.71 -15.72 -6.00
CA LYS A 2 -25.97 -14.31 -5.65
C LYS A 2 -27.47 -14.04 -5.70
N ILE A 3 -27.94 -13.10 -4.88
CA ILE A 3 -29.37 -12.75 -4.87
C ILE A 3 -29.86 -12.29 -6.24
N GLU A 4 -29.04 -11.56 -6.98
CA GLU A 4 -29.33 -11.08 -8.32
C GLU A 4 -29.54 -12.24 -9.32
N ASP A 5 -28.77 -13.31 -9.19
CA ASP A 5 -28.92 -14.51 -10.05
C ASP A 5 -30.25 -15.21 -9.78
N LYS A 6 -30.60 -15.37 -8.50
CA LYS A 6 -31.86 -15.95 -8.07
C LYS A 6 -33.05 -15.09 -8.54
N LEU A 7 -32.97 -13.79 -8.36
CA LEU A 7 -34.02 -12.87 -8.82
C LEU A 7 -34.14 -12.85 -10.35
N THR A 8 -33.03 -12.93 -11.06
CA THR A 8 -33.06 -13.04 -12.53
C THR A 8 -33.85 -14.25 -12.97
N GLU A 9 -33.60 -15.41 -12.38
CA GLU A 9 -34.35 -16.64 -12.65
C GLU A 9 -35.85 -16.48 -12.34
N SER A 10 -36.18 -15.91 -11.17
CA SER A 10 -37.59 -15.66 -10.77
C SER A 10 -38.28 -14.66 -11.70
N ILE A 11 -37.59 -13.62 -12.17
CA ILE A 11 -38.10 -12.66 -13.15
C ILE A 11 -38.37 -13.34 -14.51
N LEU A 12 -37.45 -14.17 -14.98
CA LEU A 12 -37.65 -14.92 -16.24
C LEU A 12 -38.87 -15.83 -16.17
N ASN A 13 -39.05 -16.54 -15.04
CA ASN A 13 -40.21 -17.37 -14.79
C ASN A 13 -41.50 -16.53 -14.75
N GLY A 14 -41.46 -15.34 -14.14
CA GLY A 14 -42.57 -14.40 -14.10
C GLY A 14 -42.98 -13.92 -15.49
N ILE A 15 -42.05 -13.54 -16.32
CA ILE A 15 -42.31 -13.11 -17.71
C ILE A 15 -42.91 -14.25 -18.52
N LYS A 16 -42.38 -15.47 -18.38
CA LYS A 16 -42.96 -16.65 -19.03
C LYS A 16 -44.39 -16.90 -18.58
N THR A 17 -44.64 -16.81 -17.28
CA THR A 17 -45.97 -17.07 -16.72
C THR A 17 -47.00 -15.97 -17.10
N LEU A 18 -46.60 -14.69 -17.00
CA LEU A 18 -47.49 -13.56 -17.27
C LEU A 18 -47.76 -13.32 -18.75
N TYR A 19 -46.74 -13.51 -19.60
CA TYR A 19 -46.81 -13.11 -21.01
C TYR A 19 -46.59 -14.25 -21.99
N ASN A 20 -46.43 -15.48 -21.50
CA ASN A 20 -46.18 -16.70 -22.31
C ASN A 20 -45.01 -16.53 -23.30
N GLN A 21 -43.97 -15.88 -22.87
CA GLN A 21 -42.75 -15.66 -23.68
C GLN A 21 -41.49 -15.97 -22.89
N GLU A 22 -40.54 -16.61 -23.56
CA GLU A 22 -39.20 -16.84 -23.02
C GLU A 22 -38.27 -15.74 -23.49
N VAL A 23 -37.46 -15.21 -22.57
CA VAL A 23 -36.51 -14.15 -22.86
C VAL A 23 -35.11 -14.54 -22.34
N PRO A 24 -34.04 -14.09 -23.00
CA PRO A 24 -32.70 -14.37 -22.53
C PRO A 24 -32.39 -13.58 -21.24
N ALA A 25 -31.62 -14.18 -20.35
CA ALA A 25 -31.26 -13.59 -19.06
C ALA A 25 -30.63 -12.19 -19.17
N LYS A 26 -29.93 -11.90 -20.25
CA LYS A 26 -29.32 -10.58 -20.53
C LYS A 26 -30.33 -9.43 -20.64
N MET A 27 -31.62 -9.73 -20.84
CA MET A 27 -32.68 -8.72 -20.85
C MET A 27 -33.09 -8.29 -19.44
N VAL A 28 -32.80 -9.09 -18.42
CA VAL A 28 -33.07 -8.75 -17.02
C VAL A 28 -31.95 -7.84 -16.53
N GLN A 29 -32.27 -6.57 -16.38
CA GLN A 29 -31.33 -5.55 -15.91
C GLN A 29 -31.71 -5.14 -14.48
N LEU A 30 -30.99 -5.70 -13.51
CA LEU A 30 -31.07 -5.34 -12.10
C LEU A 30 -29.98 -4.34 -11.76
N GLN A 31 -30.35 -3.27 -11.09
CA GLN A 31 -29.43 -2.25 -10.59
C GLN A 31 -29.79 -1.87 -9.17
N LYS A 32 -28.84 -1.30 -8.43
CA LYS A 32 -29.10 -0.81 -7.07
C LYS A 32 -30.15 0.30 -7.12
N THR A 33 -31.15 0.21 -6.24
CA THR A 33 -32.18 1.26 -6.10
C THR A 33 -31.54 2.58 -5.67
N LYS A 34 -31.98 3.68 -6.26
CA LYS A 34 -31.51 5.02 -5.89
C LYS A 34 -31.91 5.34 -4.45
N LYS A 35 -31.03 6.07 -3.74
CA LYS A 35 -31.20 6.37 -2.31
C LYS A 35 -32.51 7.09 -1.94
N GLU A 36 -33.07 7.85 -2.87
CA GLU A 36 -34.32 8.57 -2.68
C GLU A 36 -35.60 7.69 -2.77
N PHE A 37 -35.45 6.42 -3.16
CA PHE A 37 -36.57 5.48 -3.31
C PHE A 37 -36.43 4.30 -2.36
N GLU A 38 -37.59 3.79 -1.92
CA GLU A 38 -37.64 2.54 -1.15
C GLU A 38 -37.30 1.35 -2.05
N GLY A 39 -36.55 0.40 -1.52
CA GLY A 39 -36.14 -0.82 -2.20
C GLY A 39 -34.62 -1.02 -2.18
N HIS A 40 -34.18 -2.21 -2.59
CA HIS A 40 -32.78 -2.60 -2.66
C HIS A 40 -32.29 -2.75 -4.08
N LEU A 41 -33.12 -3.36 -4.95
CA LEU A 41 -32.82 -3.59 -6.35
C LEU A 41 -33.93 -3.06 -7.23
N THR A 42 -33.57 -2.46 -8.36
CA THR A 42 -34.49 -1.94 -9.35
C THR A 42 -34.38 -2.74 -10.64
N LEU A 43 -35.53 -3.26 -11.10
CA LEU A 43 -35.67 -3.86 -12.42
C LEU A 43 -36.06 -2.81 -13.44
N VAL A 44 -35.33 -2.74 -14.55
CA VAL A 44 -35.71 -1.94 -15.72
C VAL A 44 -36.70 -2.73 -16.56
N VAL A 45 -37.95 -2.32 -16.60
CA VAL A 45 -39.02 -3.08 -17.26
C VAL A 45 -39.20 -2.75 -18.76
N PHE A 46 -38.59 -1.68 -19.24
CA PHE A 46 -38.72 -1.24 -20.64
C PHE A 46 -38.46 -2.33 -21.70
N PRO A 47 -37.52 -3.24 -21.53
CA PRO A 47 -37.30 -4.35 -22.47
C PRO A 47 -38.52 -5.28 -22.63
N PHE A 48 -39.44 -5.32 -21.66
CA PHE A 48 -40.54 -6.26 -21.62
C PHE A 48 -41.86 -5.67 -22.11
N LEU A 49 -41.92 -4.39 -22.47
CA LEU A 49 -43.16 -3.69 -22.87
C LEU A 49 -43.77 -4.27 -24.16
N LYS A 50 -42.97 -4.75 -25.09
CA LYS A 50 -43.47 -5.40 -26.30
C LYS A 50 -44.19 -6.73 -26.01
N MET A 51 -43.80 -7.39 -24.91
CA MET A 51 -44.40 -8.67 -24.49
C MET A 51 -45.67 -8.47 -23.69
N SER A 52 -45.63 -7.51 -22.74
CA SER A 52 -46.81 -7.17 -21.93
C SER A 52 -47.91 -6.49 -22.73
N LYS A 53 -47.57 -5.78 -23.79
CA LYS A 53 -48.47 -4.89 -24.57
C LYS A 53 -49.14 -3.84 -23.71
N LYS A 54 -48.49 -3.41 -22.64
CA LYS A 54 -48.96 -2.46 -21.63
C LYS A 54 -47.91 -1.37 -21.38
N GLY A 55 -48.31 -0.33 -20.70
CA GLY A 55 -47.43 0.76 -20.30
C GLY A 55 -46.38 0.31 -19.27
N PRO A 56 -45.29 1.10 -19.08
CA PRO A 56 -44.20 0.73 -18.18
C PRO A 56 -44.67 0.51 -16.73
N GLU A 57 -45.53 1.35 -16.21
CA GLU A 57 -46.04 1.25 -14.82
C GLU A 57 -46.86 0.00 -14.60
N GLN A 58 -47.75 -0.31 -15.54
CA GLN A 58 -48.62 -1.49 -15.46
C GLN A 58 -47.80 -2.77 -15.59
N THR A 59 -46.81 -2.81 -16.50
CA THR A 59 -45.89 -3.92 -16.66
C THR A 59 -45.07 -4.14 -15.38
N ALA A 60 -44.51 -3.08 -14.80
CA ALA A 60 -43.79 -3.15 -13.54
C ALA A 60 -44.68 -3.64 -12.38
N GLN A 61 -45.93 -3.18 -12.33
CA GLN A 61 -46.90 -3.61 -11.31
C GLN A 61 -47.16 -5.13 -11.40
N GLU A 62 -47.39 -5.65 -12.59
CA GLU A 62 -47.69 -7.07 -12.80
C GLU A 62 -46.49 -7.97 -12.44
N ILE A 63 -45.30 -7.59 -12.87
CA ILE A 63 -44.10 -8.31 -12.54
C ILE A 63 -43.82 -8.24 -11.05
N GLY A 64 -43.98 -7.07 -10.42
CA GLY A 64 -43.81 -6.86 -8.99
C GLY A 64 -44.77 -7.70 -8.16
N GLU A 65 -46.04 -7.75 -8.53
CA GLU A 65 -47.05 -8.56 -7.84
C GLU A 65 -46.77 -10.06 -7.98
N TYR A 66 -46.36 -10.52 -9.17
CA TYR A 66 -45.94 -11.88 -9.39
C TYR A 66 -44.76 -12.27 -8.48
N LEU A 67 -43.72 -11.44 -8.44
CA LEU A 67 -42.53 -11.69 -7.61
C LEU A 67 -42.89 -11.72 -6.13
N LYS A 68 -43.70 -10.78 -5.64
CA LYS A 68 -44.14 -10.74 -4.25
C LYS A 68 -44.88 -12.01 -3.83
N GLN A 69 -45.67 -12.58 -4.74
CA GLN A 69 -46.46 -13.79 -4.47
C GLN A 69 -45.65 -15.09 -4.61
N ASN A 70 -44.66 -15.12 -5.50
CA ASN A 70 -43.98 -16.37 -5.90
C ASN A 70 -42.50 -16.43 -5.51
N GLU A 71 -41.87 -15.32 -5.11
CA GLU A 71 -40.47 -15.29 -4.71
C GLU A 71 -40.34 -14.84 -3.25
N PRO A 72 -40.08 -15.80 -2.32
CA PRO A 72 -39.98 -15.49 -0.88
C PRO A 72 -38.88 -14.49 -0.53
N ALA A 73 -37.88 -14.32 -1.40
CA ALA A 73 -36.83 -13.31 -1.22
C ALA A 73 -37.31 -11.88 -1.39
N ILE A 74 -38.52 -11.67 -1.95
CA ILE A 74 -39.12 -10.35 -2.16
C ILE A 74 -40.18 -10.11 -1.10
N ALA A 75 -39.92 -9.19 -0.18
CA ALA A 75 -40.87 -8.79 0.85
C ALA A 75 -41.91 -7.81 0.33
N ASN A 76 -41.51 -6.86 -0.51
CA ASN A 76 -42.38 -5.82 -1.05
C ASN A 76 -41.77 -5.23 -2.34
N TYR A 77 -42.59 -4.42 -3.03
CA TYR A 77 -42.15 -3.66 -4.20
C TYR A 77 -42.88 -2.32 -4.29
N ASN A 78 -42.28 -1.39 -5.03
CA ASN A 78 -42.96 -0.17 -5.47
C ASN A 78 -42.60 0.14 -6.92
N VAL A 79 -43.45 0.93 -7.58
CA VAL A 79 -43.24 1.32 -8.98
C VAL A 79 -43.17 2.83 -9.07
N ILE A 80 -42.07 3.32 -9.66
CA ILE A 80 -41.84 4.76 -9.86
C ILE A 80 -41.44 4.98 -11.31
N LYS A 81 -42.32 5.65 -12.09
CA LYS A 81 -42.08 5.98 -13.51
C LYS A 81 -41.63 4.76 -14.34
N GLY A 82 -42.25 3.61 -14.10
CA GLY A 82 -41.95 2.37 -14.82
C GLY A 82 -40.69 1.63 -14.36
N PHE A 83 -40.06 2.08 -13.27
CA PHE A 83 -38.98 1.32 -12.61
C PHE A 83 -39.59 0.50 -11.46
N LEU A 84 -39.30 -0.79 -11.45
CA LEU A 84 -39.74 -1.71 -10.41
C LEU A 84 -38.69 -1.82 -9.32
N ASN A 85 -38.93 -1.21 -8.16
CA ASN A 85 -38.04 -1.27 -7.01
C ASN A 85 -38.46 -2.43 -6.10
N LEU A 86 -37.55 -3.35 -5.86
CA LEU A 86 -37.79 -4.56 -5.08
C LEU A 86 -37.18 -4.42 -3.69
N THR A 87 -37.94 -4.75 -2.66
CA THR A 87 -37.51 -4.85 -1.27
C THR A 87 -37.20 -6.31 -0.94
N ILE A 88 -35.96 -6.57 -0.59
CA ILE A 88 -35.47 -7.91 -0.24
C ILE A 88 -35.90 -8.24 1.19
N ALA A 89 -36.37 -9.46 1.44
CA ALA A 89 -36.82 -9.91 2.74
C ALA A 89 -35.65 -9.99 3.76
N SER A 90 -35.94 -9.68 5.02
CA SER A 90 -34.94 -9.71 6.12
C SER A 90 -34.23 -11.04 6.25
N ASP A 91 -34.89 -12.15 6.03
CA ASP A 91 -34.30 -13.49 6.11
C ASP A 91 -33.19 -13.72 5.08
N VAL A 92 -33.27 -13.08 3.91
CA VAL A 92 -32.21 -13.12 2.88
C VAL A 92 -30.95 -12.41 3.38
N TRP A 93 -31.12 -11.27 4.04
CA TRP A 93 -30.01 -10.54 4.67
C TRP A 93 -29.38 -11.32 5.80
N ILE A 94 -30.19 -12.00 6.63
CA ILE A 94 -29.70 -12.87 7.72
C ILE A 94 -28.95 -14.06 7.15
N GLU A 95 -29.41 -14.68 6.08
CA GLU A 95 -28.68 -15.76 5.39
C GLU A 95 -27.33 -15.29 4.86
N LEU A 96 -27.28 -14.08 4.26
CA LEU A 96 -26.03 -13.47 3.81
C LEU A 96 -25.08 -13.21 5.00
N LEU A 97 -25.58 -12.68 6.10
CA LEU A 97 -24.80 -12.48 7.32
C LEU A 97 -24.27 -13.81 7.88
N ASN A 98 -25.09 -14.87 7.84
CA ASN A 98 -24.66 -16.21 8.27
C ASN A 98 -23.49 -16.75 7.44
N ARG A 99 -23.49 -16.52 6.14
CA ARG A 99 -22.34 -16.88 5.29
C ARG A 99 -21.08 -16.10 5.68
N ILE A 100 -21.21 -14.81 5.93
CA ILE A 100 -20.11 -13.96 6.39
C ILE A 100 -19.63 -14.42 7.78
N HIS A 101 -20.57 -14.73 8.67
CA HIS A 101 -20.29 -15.16 10.04
C HIS A 101 -19.53 -16.50 10.11
N ALA A 102 -19.85 -17.41 9.22
CA ALA A 102 -19.20 -18.73 9.15
C ALA A 102 -17.76 -18.66 8.58
N ASP A 103 -17.40 -17.60 7.90
CA ASP A 103 -16.09 -17.45 7.25
C ASP A 103 -15.21 -16.44 8.00
N ASN A 104 -14.23 -16.94 8.74
CA ASN A 104 -13.28 -16.09 9.47
C ASN A 104 -12.28 -15.34 8.57
N GLN A 105 -12.18 -15.73 7.30
CA GLN A 105 -11.32 -15.12 6.29
C GLN A 105 -12.16 -14.50 5.15
N TRP A 106 -13.34 -14.00 5.49
CA TRP A 106 -14.25 -13.39 4.52
C TRP A 106 -13.55 -12.36 3.65
N GLY A 107 -13.68 -12.50 2.35
CA GLY A 107 -13.05 -11.60 1.37
C GLY A 107 -11.58 -11.91 1.05
N ILE A 108 -10.96 -12.85 1.75
CA ILE A 108 -9.57 -13.24 1.53
C ILE A 108 -9.51 -14.51 0.69
N GLN A 109 -8.91 -14.42 -0.47
CA GLN A 109 -8.64 -15.57 -1.33
C GLN A 109 -7.21 -16.04 -1.10
N LYS A 110 -7.04 -17.30 -0.69
CA LYS A 110 -5.72 -17.90 -0.51
C LYS A 110 -5.15 -18.38 -1.84
N ALA A 111 -3.82 -18.25 -1.98
CA ALA A 111 -3.11 -18.83 -3.11
C ALA A 111 -3.15 -20.37 -3.06
N ASP A 112 -3.44 -21.00 -4.19
CA ASP A 112 -3.30 -22.43 -4.39
C ASP A 112 -1.94 -22.82 -4.99
N ALA A 113 -1.74 -24.12 -5.27
CA ALA A 113 -0.48 -24.61 -5.82
C ALA A 113 -0.13 -23.99 -7.19
N ASN A 114 -1.15 -23.64 -7.99
CA ASN A 114 -1.01 -23.12 -9.34
C ASN A 114 -1.14 -21.58 -9.41
N ALA A 115 -1.28 -20.92 -8.25
CA ALA A 115 -1.43 -19.48 -8.20
C ALA A 115 -0.23 -18.75 -8.83
N PRO A 116 -0.46 -17.63 -9.54
CA PRO A 116 0.62 -16.84 -10.11
C PRO A 116 1.50 -16.25 -9.02
N LEU A 117 2.80 -16.13 -9.30
CA LEU A 117 3.76 -15.48 -8.42
C LEU A 117 3.93 -14.02 -8.81
N VAL A 118 3.68 -13.14 -7.85
CA VAL A 118 3.90 -11.69 -7.96
C VAL A 118 5.08 -11.32 -7.09
N MET A 119 6.11 -10.73 -7.68
CA MET A 119 7.21 -10.12 -6.93
C MET A 119 6.99 -8.63 -6.83
N ILE A 120 7.13 -8.08 -5.63
CA ILE A 120 6.95 -6.65 -5.37
C ILE A 120 8.22 -6.11 -4.74
N GLU A 121 8.84 -5.13 -5.42
CA GLU A 121 9.99 -4.38 -4.90
C GLU A 121 9.53 -3.08 -4.27
N TYR A 122 10.02 -2.83 -3.05
CA TYR A 122 9.85 -1.55 -2.37
C TYR A 122 11.00 -1.27 -1.41
N SER A 123 11.09 -0.04 -0.92
CA SER A 123 12.14 0.55 -0.09
C SER A 123 13.33 1.07 -0.89
N SER A 124 14.17 0.22 -1.44
CA SER A 124 15.35 0.56 -2.27
C SER A 124 16.26 1.65 -1.64
N PRO A 125 16.73 1.48 -0.38
CA PRO A 125 17.47 2.50 0.32
C PRO A 125 18.95 2.55 -0.09
N ASN A 126 19.57 3.71 0.11
CA ASN A 126 21.02 3.88 0.03
C ASN A 126 21.64 3.77 1.42
N THR A 127 22.76 3.07 1.55
CA THR A 127 23.40 2.81 2.86
C THR A 127 24.25 3.98 3.39
N ASN A 128 24.14 5.16 2.82
CA ASN A 128 24.84 6.35 3.27
C ASN A 128 24.02 7.26 4.21
N LYS A 129 22.77 6.93 4.46
CA LYS A 129 21.86 7.72 5.29
C LYS A 129 20.70 6.88 5.82
N PRO A 130 20.04 7.33 6.92
CA PRO A 130 18.82 6.70 7.42
C PRO A 130 17.65 6.81 6.44
N LEU A 131 16.62 5.99 6.66
CA LEU A 131 15.35 6.12 5.95
C LEU A 131 14.66 7.43 6.33
N HIS A 132 13.90 8.00 5.41
CA HIS A 132 13.17 9.26 5.59
C HIS A 132 11.70 9.13 5.22
N LEU A 133 10.91 10.20 5.38
CA LEU A 133 9.46 10.24 5.12
C LEU A 133 9.10 9.67 3.72
N GLY A 134 9.89 9.95 2.70
CA GLY A 134 9.67 9.36 1.36
C GLY A 134 9.76 7.84 1.35
N HIS A 135 10.71 7.27 2.11
CA HIS A 135 10.80 5.81 2.29
C HIS A 135 9.63 5.27 3.11
N VAL A 136 9.13 6.01 4.10
CA VAL A 136 7.93 5.61 4.86
C VAL A 136 6.75 5.42 3.91
N ARG A 137 6.46 6.39 3.05
CA ARG A 137 5.38 6.25 2.05
C ARG A 137 5.61 5.07 1.12
N ASN A 138 6.80 4.93 0.59
CA ASN A 138 7.18 3.81 -0.29
C ASN A 138 6.93 2.45 0.39
N ASN A 139 7.45 2.27 1.59
CA ASN A 139 7.34 1.03 2.34
C ASN A 139 5.90 0.68 2.70
N LEU A 140 5.11 1.67 3.13
CA LEU A 140 3.71 1.46 3.48
C LEU A 140 2.87 1.08 2.26
N LEU A 141 3.08 1.74 1.13
CA LEU A 141 2.40 1.40 -0.14
C LEU A 141 2.80 0.01 -0.63
N GLY A 142 4.10 -0.30 -0.65
CA GLY A 142 4.60 -1.60 -1.10
C GLY A 142 4.13 -2.75 -0.23
N SER A 143 4.20 -2.61 1.07
CA SER A 143 3.74 -3.61 2.03
C SER A 143 2.23 -3.84 1.97
N ALA A 144 1.42 -2.78 1.90
CA ALA A 144 -0.02 -2.88 1.74
C ALA A 144 -0.39 -3.56 0.42
N LEU A 145 0.25 -3.17 -0.68
CA LEU A 145 0.02 -3.80 -1.98
C LEU A 145 0.37 -5.29 -1.96
N ALA A 146 1.47 -5.68 -1.31
CA ALA A 146 1.85 -7.09 -1.15
C ALA A 146 0.76 -7.89 -0.42
N ASN A 147 0.23 -7.35 0.69
CA ASN A 147 -0.85 -7.97 1.44
C ASN A 147 -2.13 -8.11 0.60
N ILE A 148 -2.48 -7.06 -0.15
CA ILE A 148 -3.68 -7.04 -1.02
C ILE A 148 -3.53 -8.05 -2.15
N MET A 149 -2.37 -8.14 -2.78
CA MET A 149 -2.11 -9.13 -3.84
C MET A 149 -2.19 -10.56 -3.32
N ALA A 150 -1.66 -10.82 -2.11
CA ALA A 150 -1.78 -12.11 -1.45
C ALA A 150 -3.24 -12.45 -1.13
N ALA A 151 -4.02 -11.48 -0.65
CA ALA A 151 -5.45 -11.64 -0.37
C ALA A 151 -6.31 -11.89 -1.62
N ASN A 152 -5.78 -11.61 -2.80
CA ASN A 152 -6.38 -11.90 -4.11
C ASN A 152 -5.92 -13.24 -4.71
N GLY A 153 -5.34 -14.12 -3.91
CA GLY A 153 -4.98 -15.46 -4.35
C GLY A 153 -3.66 -15.57 -5.10
N ASN A 154 -2.78 -14.59 -5.00
CA ASN A 154 -1.43 -14.65 -5.59
C ASN A 154 -0.42 -15.19 -4.56
N LYS A 155 0.59 -15.91 -5.04
CA LYS A 155 1.84 -16.08 -4.31
C LYS A 155 2.60 -14.76 -4.39
N VAL A 156 3.12 -14.27 -3.28
CA VAL A 156 3.80 -12.98 -3.22
C VAL A 156 5.20 -13.15 -2.67
N VAL A 157 6.19 -12.55 -3.36
CA VAL A 157 7.55 -12.39 -2.87
C VAL A 157 7.82 -10.90 -2.70
N LYS A 158 8.08 -10.49 -1.48
CA LYS A 158 8.45 -9.12 -1.12
C LYS A 158 9.95 -8.98 -1.24
N THR A 159 10.41 -8.04 -2.05
CA THR A 159 11.83 -7.84 -2.31
C THR A 159 12.26 -6.39 -2.14
N ASN A 160 13.54 -6.22 -1.89
CA ASN A 160 14.21 -4.94 -1.74
C ASN A 160 15.52 -4.99 -2.52
N ILE A 161 15.97 -3.87 -3.05
CA ILE A 161 17.32 -3.68 -3.56
C ILE A 161 18.04 -2.65 -2.69
N VAL A 162 19.11 -3.05 -2.03
CA VAL A 162 19.88 -2.16 -1.17
C VAL A 162 21.06 -1.61 -1.97
N ASN A 163 21.12 -0.29 -2.08
CA ASN A 163 22.19 0.41 -2.80
C ASN A 163 23.36 0.64 -1.85
N ASP A 164 24.21 -0.37 -1.75
CA ASP A 164 25.32 -0.46 -0.79
C ASP A 164 26.71 -0.21 -1.40
N ARG A 165 26.77 0.30 -2.63
CA ARG A 165 28.01 0.65 -3.32
C ARG A 165 27.94 2.02 -3.99
N GLY A 166 29.09 2.50 -4.41
CA GLY A 166 29.20 3.74 -5.19
C GLY A 166 29.87 4.88 -4.42
N ILE A 167 29.98 6.02 -5.09
CA ILE A 167 30.74 7.16 -4.56
C ILE A 167 30.15 7.71 -3.25
N HIS A 168 28.83 7.70 -3.08
CA HIS A 168 28.18 8.22 -1.87
C HIS A 168 28.52 7.36 -0.63
N ILE A 169 28.65 6.05 -0.82
CA ILE A 169 29.06 5.14 0.26
C ILE A 169 30.53 5.39 0.62
N CYS A 170 31.38 5.56 -0.39
CA CYS A 170 32.80 5.89 -0.18
C CYS A 170 33.00 7.24 0.53
N LYS A 171 32.14 8.22 0.29
CA LYS A 171 32.16 9.50 1.02
C LYS A 171 31.99 9.30 2.52
N SER A 172 30.99 8.52 2.94
CA SER A 172 30.78 8.18 4.36
C SER A 172 31.96 7.41 4.95
N MET A 173 32.46 6.42 4.21
CA MET A 173 33.63 5.62 4.64
C MET A 173 34.87 6.50 4.87
N LEU A 174 35.17 7.39 3.92
CA LEU A 174 36.32 8.28 4.00
C LEU A 174 36.17 9.28 5.16
N ALA A 175 35.01 9.87 5.35
CA ALA A 175 34.73 10.78 6.47
C ALA A 175 34.90 10.05 7.82
N TRP A 176 34.46 8.81 7.94
CA TRP A 176 34.66 8.02 9.14
C TRP A 176 36.16 7.77 9.43
N LEU A 177 36.93 7.42 8.41
CA LEU A 177 38.38 7.24 8.55
C LEU A 177 39.10 8.52 9.00
N LYS A 178 38.73 9.67 8.42
CA LYS A 178 39.41 10.95 8.70
C LYS A 178 38.95 11.60 10.00
N TYR A 179 37.66 11.49 10.37
CA TYR A 179 37.05 12.29 11.44
C TYR A 179 36.43 11.43 12.54
N GLY A 180 36.31 10.13 12.36
CA GLY A 180 35.54 9.27 13.26
C GLY A 180 36.31 8.77 14.50
N ASN A 181 37.63 8.80 14.51
CA ASN A 181 38.42 8.33 15.63
C ASN A 181 38.03 6.93 16.14
N GLY A 182 37.59 6.04 15.23
CA GLY A 182 37.19 4.68 15.57
C GLY A 182 35.78 4.58 16.22
N GLU A 183 34.96 5.61 16.14
CA GLU A 183 33.59 5.59 16.67
C GLU A 183 32.76 4.46 16.07
N THR A 184 31.99 3.77 16.90
CA THR A 184 31.10 2.67 16.50
C THR A 184 29.67 2.95 16.98
N PRO A 185 28.65 2.22 16.50
CA PRO A 185 27.30 2.32 17.06
C PRO A 185 27.29 2.08 18.57
N GLU A 186 28.05 1.11 19.05
CA GLU A 186 28.16 0.80 20.50
C GLU A 186 28.82 1.93 21.29
N SER A 187 29.92 2.49 20.79
CA SER A 187 30.64 3.56 21.50
C SER A 187 29.88 4.89 21.49
N SER A 188 29.11 5.15 20.45
CA SER A 188 28.33 6.39 20.29
C SER A 188 26.93 6.32 20.87
N GLY A 189 26.39 5.11 21.08
CA GLY A 189 24.99 4.89 21.41
C GLY A 189 24.00 5.25 20.28
N LYS A 190 24.49 5.39 19.03
CA LYS A 190 23.66 5.70 17.86
C LYS A 190 23.42 4.47 17.03
N LYS A 191 22.22 4.36 16.42
CA LYS A 191 21.97 3.37 15.37
C LYS A 191 22.97 3.52 14.24
N GLY A 192 23.35 2.40 13.62
CA GLY A 192 24.34 2.38 12.57
C GLY A 192 24.04 3.26 11.36
N ASP A 193 22.81 3.25 10.89
CA ASP A 193 22.36 4.09 9.76
C ASP A 193 22.41 5.59 10.10
N HIS A 194 22.07 5.98 11.32
CA HIS A 194 22.21 7.36 11.82
C HIS A 194 23.67 7.78 11.95
N LEU A 195 24.52 6.90 12.50
CA LEU A 195 25.95 7.16 12.63
C LEU A 195 26.61 7.39 11.27
N ILE A 196 26.34 6.50 10.30
CA ILE A 196 26.88 6.63 8.94
C ILE A 196 26.32 7.87 8.24
N GLY A 197 25.05 8.20 8.46
CA GLY A 197 24.46 9.44 7.97
C GLY A 197 25.17 10.69 8.49
N ASP A 198 25.56 10.71 9.75
CA ASP A 198 26.35 11.81 10.32
C ASP A 198 27.70 11.99 9.61
N TYR A 199 28.36 10.90 9.24
CA TYR A 199 29.61 10.95 8.48
C TYR A 199 29.41 11.34 7.02
N TYR A 200 28.30 10.98 6.41
CA TYR A 200 27.95 11.49 5.09
C TYR A 200 27.82 13.01 5.07
N VAL A 201 27.16 13.56 6.10
CA VAL A 201 27.04 15.01 6.32
C VAL A 201 28.39 15.66 6.63
N ALA A 202 29.21 15.03 7.45
CA ALA A 202 30.55 15.50 7.74
C ALA A 202 31.40 15.60 6.46
N PHE A 203 31.31 14.60 5.57
CA PHE A 203 31.98 14.68 4.27
C PHE A 203 31.52 15.91 3.48
N ASP A 204 30.22 16.12 3.34
CA ASP A 204 29.66 17.24 2.56
C ASP A 204 30.11 18.59 3.12
N LYS A 205 30.12 18.73 4.44
CA LYS A 205 30.59 19.94 5.14
C LYS A 205 32.06 20.24 4.82
N HIS A 206 32.92 19.24 4.98
CA HIS A 206 34.36 19.41 4.70
C HIS A 206 34.64 19.62 3.22
N TYR A 207 33.93 18.91 2.34
CA TYR A 207 34.03 19.07 0.89
C TYR A 207 33.65 20.48 0.43
N LYS A 208 32.52 21.02 0.93
CA LYS A 208 32.10 22.39 0.60
C LYS A 208 33.09 23.44 1.08
N ALA A 209 33.67 23.27 2.25
CA ALA A 209 34.71 24.16 2.77
C ALA A 209 35.97 24.13 1.89
N GLU A 210 36.42 22.94 1.49
CA GLU A 210 37.56 22.75 0.61
C GLU A 210 37.33 23.35 -0.79
N VAL A 211 36.15 23.10 -1.38
CA VAL A 211 35.78 23.68 -2.68
C VAL A 211 35.77 25.21 -2.62
N LYS A 212 35.22 25.80 -1.55
CA LYS A 212 35.22 27.25 -1.34
C LYS A 212 36.62 27.83 -1.30
N GLU A 213 37.53 27.19 -0.59
CA GLU A 213 38.92 27.60 -0.50
C GLU A 213 39.64 27.50 -1.86
N LEU A 214 39.49 26.38 -2.57
CA LEU A 214 40.06 26.22 -3.92
C LEU A 214 39.46 27.21 -4.93
N MET A 215 38.16 27.48 -4.88
CA MET A 215 37.55 28.52 -5.72
C MET A 215 38.20 29.89 -5.53
N ALA A 216 38.42 30.30 -4.26
CA ALA A 216 39.06 31.56 -3.96
C ALA A 216 40.50 31.64 -4.56
N GLN A 217 41.25 30.55 -4.51
CA GLN A 217 42.57 30.45 -5.12
C GLN A 217 42.48 30.60 -6.66
N TYR A 218 41.58 29.87 -7.29
CA TYR A 218 41.43 29.92 -8.76
C TYR A 218 40.92 31.26 -9.26
N GLN A 219 40.04 31.94 -8.51
CA GLN A 219 39.58 33.28 -8.81
C GLN A 219 40.73 34.29 -8.68
N ALA A 220 41.61 34.14 -7.70
CA ALA A 220 42.80 34.95 -7.57
C ALA A 220 43.80 34.74 -8.73
N GLU A 221 43.77 33.58 -9.38
CA GLU A 221 44.52 33.27 -10.61
C GLU A 221 43.84 33.83 -11.88
N GLY A 222 42.67 34.48 -11.76
CA GLY A 222 41.99 35.15 -12.87
C GLY A 222 40.83 34.37 -13.50
N MET A 223 40.43 33.23 -12.93
CA MET A 223 39.27 32.49 -13.41
C MET A 223 37.95 33.17 -13.02
N ASN A 224 36.94 33.06 -13.87
CA ASN A 224 35.59 33.46 -13.50
C ASN A 224 34.99 32.47 -12.46
N GLU A 225 33.87 32.82 -11.86
CA GLU A 225 33.24 32.04 -10.78
C GLU A 225 32.86 30.61 -11.20
N GLU A 226 32.29 30.46 -12.41
CA GLU A 226 31.84 29.17 -12.93
C GLU A 226 33.03 28.23 -13.24
N GLU A 227 34.06 28.76 -13.90
CA GLU A 227 35.30 28.01 -14.18
C GLU A 227 36.04 27.63 -12.91
N ALA A 228 36.16 28.56 -11.95
CA ALA A 228 36.81 28.32 -10.68
C ALA A 228 36.05 27.25 -9.86
N LYS A 229 34.73 27.27 -9.86
CA LYS A 229 33.88 26.27 -9.19
C LYS A 229 34.08 24.90 -9.82
N ALA A 230 33.94 24.78 -11.13
CA ALA A 230 34.11 23.52 -11.85
C ALA A 230 35.50 22.90 -11.61
N LYS A 231 36.55 23.72 -11.63
CA LYS A 231 37.93 23.28 -11.35
C LYS A 231 38.13 22.89 -9.89
N ALA A 232 37.55 23.63 -8.95
CA ALA A 232 37.60 23.32 -7.52
C ALA A 232 36.91 21.99 -7.18
N GLU A 233 35.73 21.75 -7.74
CA GLU A 233 35.00 20.50 -7.59
C GLU A 233 35.76 19.31 -8.20
N ALA A 234 36.39 19.49 -9.35
CA ALA A 234 37.16 18.46 -10.02
C ALA A 234 38.47 18.11 -9.28
N ASN A 235 39.10 19.09 -8.63
CA ASN A 235 40.42 18.96 -7.97
C ASN A 235 40.36 18.88 -6.44
N SER A 236 39.16 18.82 -5.85
CA SER A 236 39.03 18.64 -4.40
C SER A 236 39.76 17.39 -3.95
N PRO A 237 40.80 17.48 -3.09
CA PRO A 237 41.51 16.33 -2.56
C PRO A 237 40.59 15.31 -1.91
N LEU A 238 39.61 15.77 -1.16
CA LEU A 238 38.65 14.91 -0.48
C LEU A 238 37.78 14.10 -1.48
N MET A 239 37.32 14.73 -2.56
CA MET A 239 36.58 14.03 -3.61
C MET A 239 37.46 13.07 -4.41
N LEU A 240 38.71 13.44 -4.69
CA LEU A 240 39.67 12.56 -5.36
C LEU A 240 40.00 11.32 -4.52
N GLU A 241 40.16 11.46 -3.21
CA GLU A 241 40.32 10.33 -2.29
C GLU A 241 39.07 9.43 -2.27
N ALA A 242 37.88 9.99 -2.27
CA ALA A 242 36.62 9.22 -2.33
C ALA A 242 36.50 8.41 -3.65
N ARG A 243 36.88 9.01 -4.77
CA ARG A 243 36.92 8.32 -6.08
C ARG A 243 38.00 7.22 -6.12
N GLU A 244 39.17 7.45 -5.53
CA GLU A 244 40.19 6.43 -5.41
C GLU A 244 39.73 5.27 -4.51
N MET A 245 39.05 5.56 -3.43
CA MET A 245 38.42 4.53 -2.58
C MET A 245 37.44 3.66 -3.35
N LEU A 246 36.59 4.26 -4.20
CA LEU A 246 35.66 3.52 -5.07
C LEU A 246 36.42 2.65 -6.07
N ARG A 247 37.49 3.18 -6.69
CA ARG A 247 38.35 2.40 -7.60
C ARG A 247 38.95 1.19 -6.91
N LYS A 248 39.48 1.36 -5.67
CA LYS A 248 40.01 0.28 -4.86
C LYS A 248 38.93 -0.75 -4.48
N TRP A 249 37.74 -0.29 -4.14
CA TRP A 249 36.60 -1.17 -3.87
C TRP A 249 36.27 -2.05 -5.09
N GLU A 250 36.20 -1.47 -6.29
CA GLU A 250 35.97 -2.20 -7.55
C GLU A 250 37.12 -3.16 -7.90
N ALA A 251 38.33 -2.82 -7.52
CA ALA A 251 39.53 -3.69 -7.67
C ALA A 251 39.62 -4.76 -6.57
N ASN A 252 38.63 -4.91 -5.69
CA ASN A 252 38.63 -5.85 -4.56
C ASN A 252 39.77 -5.65 -3.55
N ASP A 253 40.20 -4.40 -3.33
CA ASP A 253 41.17 -4.08 -2.29
C ASP A 253 40.71 -4.60 -0.91
N PRO A 254 41.49 -5.44 -0.22
CA PRO A 254 41.03 -6.11 1.01
C PRO A 254 40.71 -5.15 2.14
N GLU A 255 41.48 -4.07 2.30
CA GLU A 255 41.26 -3.10 3.38
C GLU A 255 40.01 -2.28 3.14
N VAL A 256 39.82 -1.79 1.91
CA VAL A 256 38.63 -1.03 1.54
C VAL A 256 37.37 -1.90 1.63
N ARG A 257 37.45 -3.14 1.18
CA ARG A 257 36.30 -4.09 1.28
C ARG A 257 35.97 -4.44 2.73
N ALA A 258 36.96 -4.60 3.60
CA ALA A 258 36.73 -4.87 5.01
C ALA A 258 36.07 -3.69 5.72
N LEU A 259 36.50 -2.47 5.45
CA LEU A 259 35.88 -1.25 5.96
C LEU A 259 34.43 -1.10 5.45
N TRP A 260 34.26 -1.26 4.15
CA TRP A 260 32.96 -1.22 3.51
C TRP A 260 31.97 -2.21 4.14
N LYS A 261 32.40 -3.46 4.31
CA LYS A 261 31.57 -4.49 4.95
C LYS A 261 31.20 -4.12 6.37
N LYS A 262 32.16 -3.70 7.18
CA LYS A 262 31.96 -3.29 8.57
C LYS A 262 30.91 -2.19 8.69
N MET A 263 31.05 -1.12 7.91
CA MET A 263 30.16 0.05 7.98
C MET A 263 28.76 -0.26 7.40
N ASN A 264 28.68 -1.03 6.31
CA ASN A 264 27.38 -1.43 5.78
C ASN A 264 26.64 -2.41 6.72
N ASP A 265 27.33 -3.31 7.41
CA ASP A 265 26.71 -4.18 8.42
C ASP A 265 26.04 -3.35 9.53
N TRP A 266 26.64 -2.23 9.93
CA TRP A 266 26.00 -1.29 10.86
C TRP A 266 24.71 -0.67 10.29
N VAL A 267 24.74 -0.29 9.03
CA VAL A 267 23.57 0.31 8.36
C VAL A 267 22.46 -0.71 8.18
N TYR A 268 22.79 -1.94 7.77
CA TYR A 268 21.79 -3.01 7.63
C TYR A 268 21.10 -3.30 8.94
N ALA A 269 21.83 -3.38 10.06
CA ALA A 269 21.25 -3.56 11.38
C ALA A 269 20.32 -2.40 11.74
N GLY A 270 20.69 -1.15 11.42
CA GLY A 270 19.86 0.04 11.65
C GLY A 270 18.58 0.02 10.79
N PHE A 271 18.69 -0.37 9.53
CA PHE A 271 17.51 -0.51 8.66
C PHE A 271 16.54 -1.58 9.17
N ASP A 272 17.06 -2.71 9.65
CA ASP A 272 16.23 -3.79 10.21
C ASP A 272 15.40 -3.32 11.40
N GLU A 273 15.97 -2.49 12.28
CA GLU A 273 15.23 -1.87 13.39
C GLU A 273 14.13 -0.94 12.89
N THR A 274 14.40 -0.09 11.90
CA THR A 274 13.40 0.80 11.30
C THR A 274 12.28 0.01 10.63
N TYR A 275 12.60 -1.02 9.84
CA TYR A 275 11.59 -1.89 9.22
C TYR A 275 10.74 -2.61 10.25
N LYS A 276 11.35 -3.11 11.32
CA LYS A 276 10.62 -3.77 12.41
C LYS A 276 9.65 -2.82 13.11
N MET A 277 10.07 -1.59 13.40
CA MET A 277 9.19 -0.56 13.98
C MET A 277 8.04 -0.24 13.03
N MET A 278 8.31 -0.09 11.74
CA MET A 278 7.30 0.20 10.72
C MET A 278 6.36 -0.98 10.45
N GLY A 279 6.75 -2.19 10.82
CA GLY A 279 5.99 -3.41 10.57
C GLY A 279 6.07 -3.90 9.12
N VAL A 280 7.17 -3.61 8.42
CA VAL A 280 7.44 -4.10 7.06
C VAL A 280 8.55 -5.14 7.05
N SER A 281 8.51 -6.05 6.08
CA SER A 281 9.47 -7.14 5.96
C SER A 281 9.72 -7.51 4.50
N PHE A 282 10.79 -8.24 4.24
CA PHE A 282 11.17 -8.72 2.91
C PHE A 282 11.48 -10.21 2.96
N ASP A 283 11.09 -10.92 1.90
CA ASP A 283 11.38 -12.35 1.72
C ASP A 283 12.76 -12.54 1.08
N LYS A 284 13.19 -11.60 0.24
CA LYS A 284 14.48 -11.60 -0.43
C LYS A 284 15.03 -10.18 -0.53
N ILE A 285 16.29 -10.02 -0.15
CA ILE A 285 17.01 -8.75 -0.31
C ILE A 285 18.11 -8.95 -1.36
N TYR A 286 18.14 -8.05 -2.35
CA TYR A 286 19.23 -7.94 -3.32
C TYR A 286 20.12 -6.77 -2.92
N TYR A 287 21.42 -6.92 -3.17
CA TYR A 287 22.43 -5.89 -2.89
C TYR A 287 23.10 -5.45 -4.19
N GLU A 288 23.14 -4.15 -4.42
CA GLU A 288 23.77 -3.60 -5.63
C GLU A 288 25.22 -4.06 -5.78
N SER A 289 25.94 -4.20 -4.67
CA SER A 289 27.30 -4.74 -4.64
C SER A 289 27.45 -6.14 -5.25
N GLN A 290 26.35 -6.91 -5.32
CA GLN A 290 26.33 -8.25 -5.90
C GLN A 290 25.71 -8.28 -7.31
N THR A 291 24.83 -7.32 -7.64
CA THR A 291 24.05 -7.34 -8.89
C THR A 291 24.63 -6.47 -10.00
N TYR A 292 25.51 -5.52 -9.69
CA TYR A 292 25.94 -4.48 -10.62
C TYR A 292 26.71 -5.00 -11.85
N LEU A 293 27.37 -6.15 -11.76
CA LEU A 293 28.12 -6.75 -12.86
C LEU A 293 27.23 -7.50 -13.86
N GLU A 294 26.10 -8.02 -13.40
CA GLU A 294 25.21 -8.87 -14.20
C GLU A 294 24.59 -8.14 -15.41
N GLY A 295 24.31 -6.85 -15.26
CA GLY A 295 23.73 -6.04 -16.34
C GLY A 295 24.73 -5.72 -17.44
N LYS A 296 26.00 -5.56 -17.11
CA LYS A 296 27.07 -5.29 -18.08
C LYS A 296 27.20 -6.42 -19.11
N GLU A 297 27.19 -7.65 -18.65
CA GLU A 297 27.25 -8.83 -19.52
C GLU A 297 26.08 -8.83 -20.54
N LYS A 298 24.89 -8.53 -20.08
CA LYS A 298 23.69 -8.45 -20.96
C LYS A 298 23.77 -7.30 -21.95
N VAL A 299 24.28 -6.16 -21.56
CA VAL A 299 24.49 -5.03 -22.46
C VAL A 299 25.52 -5.38 -23.55
N MET A 300 26.63 -6.04 -23.17
CA MET A 300 27.63 -6.49 -24.15
C MET A 300 27.08 -7.54 -25.10
N GLU A 301 26.25 -8.48 -24.63
CA GLU A 301 25.52 -9.42 -25.48
C GLU A 301 24.63 -8.70 -26.49
N GLY A 302 23.88 -7.67 -26.03
CA GLY A 302 23.07 -6.83 -26.91
C GLY A 302 23.88 -6.06 -27.95
N LEU A 303 25.06 -5.59 -27.59
CA LEU A 303 26.00 -4.96 -28.52
C LEU A 303 26.47 -5.92 -29.61
N GLU A 304 26.87 -7.15 -29.25
CA GLU A 304 27.28 -8.19 -30.17
C GLU A 304 26.16 -8.60 -31.14
N LYS A 305 24.91 -8.60 -30.66
CA LYS A 305 23.72 -8.89 -31.48
C LYS A 305 23.25 -7.70 -32.35
N GLY A 306 23.93 -6.56 -32.26
CA GLY A 306 23.57 -5.34 -33.02
C GLY A 306 22.31 -4.63 -32.52
N LEU A 307 21.86 -4.94 -31.29
CA LEU A 307 20.73 -4.24 -30.64
C LEU A 307 21.15 -2.86 -30.11
N PHE A 308 22.41 -2.73 -29.74
CA PHE A 308 23.03 -1.52 -29.22
C PHE A 308 24.22 -1.12 -30.09
N TYR A 309 24.72 0.10 -29.92
CA TYR A 309 25.84 0.62 -30.67
C TYR A 309 26.88 1.27 -29.76
N ARG A 310 28.12 1.32 -30.25
CA ARG A 310 29.24 1.94 -29.55
C ARG A 310 29.61 3.27 -30.20
N LYS A 311 29.81 4.31 -29.38
CA LYS A 311 30.33 5.60 -29.83
C LYS A 311 31.87 5.60 -29.83
N GLU A 312 32.47 6.63 -30.46
CA GLU A 312 33.92 6.79 -30.57
C GLU A 312 34.63 6.88 -29.20
N ASP A 313 33.95 7.41 -28.19
CA ASP A 313 34.43 7.50 -26.81
C ASP A 313 34.40 6.14 -26.06
N GLY A 314 33.97 5.07 -26.73
CA GLY A 314 33.84 3.74 -26.16
C GLY A 314 32.53 3.45 -25.42
N SER A 315 31.66 4.45 -25.24
CA SER A 315 30.37 4.29 -24.57
C SER A 315 29.39 3.47 -25.39
N VAL A 316 28.51 2.72 -24.72
CA VAL A 316 27.49 1.87 -25.36
C VAL A 316 26.11 2.49 -25.15
N TRP A 317 25.35 2.59 -26.22
CA TRP A 317 24.06 3.26 -26.27
C TRP A 317 23.00 2.38 -26.92
N ALA A 318 21.74 2.57 -26.51
CA ALA A 318 20.56 2.07 -27.20
C ALA A 318 19.90 3.19 -27.99
N ASP A 319 19.53 2.89 -29.26
CA ASP A 319 18.67 3.77 -30.05
C ASP A 319 17.21 3.40 -29.78
N LEU A 320 16.48 4.29 -29.12
CA LEU A 320 15.05 4.12 -28.80
C LEU A 320 14.16 5.07 -29.62
N THR A 321 14.71 5.68 -30.67
CA THR A 321 13.94 6.53 -31.58
C THR A 321 12.80 5.81 -32.29
N PRO A 322 12.90 4.50 -32.65
CA PRO A 322 11.77 3.74 -33.15
C PRO A 322 10.57 3.67 -32.18
N GLU A 323 10.84 3.72 -30.89
CA GLU A 323 9.83 3.73 -29.82
C GLU A 323 9.39 5.14 -29.41
N GLY A 324 9.87 6.18 -30.12
CA GLY A 324 9.56 7.59 -29.85
C GLY A 324 10.30 8.19 -28.65
N LEU A 325 11.43 7.58 -28.26
CA LEU A 325 12.28 8.01 -27.16
C LEU A 325 13.67 8.43 -27.65
N ASP A 326 14.46 9.01 -26.76
CA ASP A 326 15.83 9.39 -27.07
C ASP A 326 16.81 8.20 -27.01
N HIS A 327 18.05 8.42 -27.49
CA HIS A 327 19.13 7.47 -27.28
C HIS A 327 19.47 7.36 -25.79
N LYS A 328 19.68 6.13 -25.30
CA LYS A 328 19.95 5.85 -23.90
C LYS A 328 21.36 5.28 -23.68
N LEU A 329 22.13 5.94 -22.81
CA LEU A 329 23.43 5.44 -22.37
C LEU A 329 23.26 4.16 -21.52
N LEU A 330 24.02 3.12 -21.84
CA LEU A 330 24.02 1.85 -21.13
C LEU A 330 25.38 1.57 -20.44
N LEU A 331 26.49 1.92 -21.08
CA LEU A 331 27.82 1.84 -20.48
C LEU A 331 28.58 3.12 -20.81
N ARG A 332 29.31 3.63 -19.83
CA ARG A 332 30.24 4.76 -20.05
C ARG A 332 31.43 4.36 -20.89
N GLY A 333 32.18 5.34 -21.39
CA GLY A 333 33.38 5.11 -22.21
C GLY A 333 34.47 4.29 -21.52
N ASP A 334 34.55 4.36 -20.21
CA ASP A 334 35.42 3.53 -19.37
C ASP A 334 34.88 2.11 -19.10
N GLY A 335 33.71 1.78 -19.65
CA GLY A 335 33.04 0.50 -19.49
C GLY A 335 32.27 0.34 -18.17
N THR A 336 32.12 1.42 -17.37
CA THR A 336 31.33 1.37 -16.14
C THR A 336 29.83 1.42 -16.40
N SER A 337 29.07 0.73 -15.54
CA SER A 337 27.61 0.66 -15.62
C SER A 337 26.93 1.95 -15.16
N VAL A 338 25.77 2.23 -15.74
CA VAL A 338 24.81 3.21 -15.24
C VAL A 338 23.64 2.53 -14.53
N TYR A 339 22.75 3.29 -13.90
CA TYR A 339 21.58 2.73 -13.19
C TYR A 339 20.73 1.79 -14.05
N MET A 340 20.51 2.15 -15.32
CA MET A 340 19.78 1.30 -16.26
C MET A 340 20.40 -0.07 -16.45
N THR A 341 21.72 -0.13 -16.54
CA THR A 341 22.47 -1.41 -16.66
C THR A 341 22.30 -2.26 -15.42
N GLN A 342 22.38 -1.64 -14.25
CA GLN A 342 22.22 -2.32 -12.97
C GLN A 342 20.81 -2.91 -12.82
N ASP A 343 19.77 -2.18 -13.23
CA ASP A 343 18.39 -2.64 -13.19
C ASP A 343 18.14 -3.81 -14.15
N ILE A 344 18.76 -3.81 -15.33
CA ILE A 344 18.73 -4.95 -16.25
C ILE A 344 19.33 -6.20 -15.58
N GLY A 345 20.46 -6.07 -14.92
CA GLY A 345 21.12 -7.16 -14.20
C GLY A 345 20.29 -7.69 -13.05
N THR A 346 19.73 -6.81 -12.24
CA THR A 346 18.87 -7.17 -11.11
C THR A 346 17.61 -7.88 -11.57
N ALA A 347 16.96 -7.39 -12.63
CA ALA A 347 15.79 -8.04 -13.22
C ALA A 347 16.12 -9.45 -13.71
N LYS A 348 17.23 -9.63 -14.43
CA LYS A 348 17.73 -10.95 -14.85
C LYS A 348 17.83 -11.92 -13.67
N LEU A 349 18.50 -11.53 -12.60
CA LEU A 349 18.70 -12.37 -11.42
C LEU A 349 17.39 -12.75 -10.74
N ARG A 350 16.45 -11.81 -10.62
CA ARG A 350 15.13 -12.06 -10.02
C ARG A 350 14.36 -13.13 -10.75
N PHE A 351 14.32 -13.06 -12.08
CA PHE A 351 13.63 -14.06 -12.92
C PHE A 351 14.36 -15.40 -12.98
N GLN A 352 15.65 -15.43 -12.66
CA GLN A 352 16.39 -16.69 -12.45
C GLN A 352 16.08 -17.32 -11.09
N ASP A 353 15.95 -16.50 -10.05
CA ASP A 353 15.70 -16.97 -8.69
C ASP A 353 14.25 -17.45 -8.47
N TYR A 354 13.28 -16.85 -9.17
CA TYR A 354 11.85 -17.11 -8.97
C TYR A 354 11.10 -17.22 -10.30
N PRO A 355 10.09 -18.11 -10.39
CA PRO A 355 9.20 -18.21 -11.55
C PRO A 355 8.16 -17.08 -11.52
N ILE A 356 8.59 -15.85 -11.76
CA ILE A 356 7.79 -14.64 -11.64
C ILE A 356 6.81 -14.55 -12.81
N ASN A 357 5.51 -14.38 -12.48
CA ASN A 357 4.46 -14.08 -13.45
C ASN A 357 4.23 -12.57 -13.61
N LYS A 358 4.44 -11.81 -12.53
CA LYS A 358 4.32 -10.35 -12.55
C LYS A 358 5.36 -9.72 -11.62
N MET A 359 6.11 -8.75 -12.14
CA MET A 359 7.06 -7.94 -11.38
C MET A 359 6.51 -6.53 -11.19
N ILE A 360 6.38 -6.08 -9.95
CA ILE A 360 5.90 -4.74 -9.59
C ILE A 360 7.01 -3.97 -8.90
N TYR A 361 7.32 -2.79 -9.43
CA TYR A 361 8.26 -1.84 -8.84
C TYR A 361 7.50 -0.69 -8.18
N VAL A 362 7.62 -0.54 -6.87
CA VAL A 362 7.03 0.56 -6.11
C VAL A 362 8.05 1.70 -6.04
N VAL A 363 7.94 2.65 -6.96
CA VAL A 363 8.91 3.74 -7.12
C VAL A 363 8.19 5.05 -7.43
N GLY A 364 8.75 6.18 -7.00
CA GLY A 364 8.17 7.50 -7.24
C GLY A 364 7.95 7.84 -8.71
N ASN A 365 7.03 8.75 -8.97
CA ASN A 365 6.61 9.12 -10.32
C ASN A 365 7.69 9.85 -11.14
N GLU A 366 8.73 10.37 -10.49
CA GLU A 366 9.90 10.94 -11.16
C GLU A 366 10.68 9.91 -11.97
N GLN A 367 10.47 8.61 -11.73
CA GLN A 367 11.12 7.50 -12.43
C GLN A 367 10.26 6.88 -13.55
N ASN A 368 9.13 7.48 -13.92
CA ASN A 368 8.25 6.94 -14.96
C ASN A 368 8.98 6.66 -16.29
N TYR A 369 9.81 7.61 -16.73
CA TYR A 369 10.60 7.46 -17.96
C TYR A 369 11.62 6.31 -17.84
N HIS A 370 12.28 6.19 -16.69
CA HIS A 370 13.27 5.13 -16.44
C HIS A 370 12.66 3.74 -16.59
N PHE A 371 11.48 3.49 -16.01
CA PHE A 371 10.82 2.18 -16.09
C PHE A 371 10.24 1.89 -17.48
N GLN A 372 9.80 2.91 -18.20
CA GLN A 372 9.40 2.77 -19.60
C GLN A 372 10.60 2.29 -20.45
N VAL A 373 11.76 2.90 -20.29
CA VAL A 373 12.99 2.52 -20.98
C VAL A 373 13.43 1.12 -20.57
N LEU A 374 13.41 0.79 -19.28
CA LEU A 374 13.79 -0.54 -18.77
C LEU A 374 12.95 -1.64 -19.42
N SER A 375 11.63 -1.48 -19.47
CA SER A 375 10.72 -2.43 -20.10
C SER A 375 11.07 -2.68 -21.56
N ILE A 376 11.33 -1.61 -22.32
CA ILE A 376 11.70 -1.70 -23.74
C ILE A 376 13.03 -2.43 -23.92
N LEU A 377 14.04 -2.10 -23.10
CA LEU A 377 15.35 -2.72 -23.19
C LEU A 377 15.34 -4.20 -22.85
N LEU A 378 14.57 -4.60 -21.85
CA LEU A 378 14.39 -6.01 -21.48
C LEU A 378 13.70 -6.80 -22.60
N ASP A 379 12.70 -6.23 -23.25
CA ASP A 379 12.05 -6.84 -24.42
C ASP A 379 13.03 -6.97 -25.59
N LYS A 380 13.79 -5.92 -25.91
CA LYS A 380 14.83 -5.98 -26.98
C LYS A 380 15.90 -7.03 -26.69
N LEU A 381 16.27 -7.23 -25.44
CA LEU A 381 17.24 -8.25 -25.01
C LEU A 381 16.68 -9.67 -25.03
N GLY A 382 15.40 -9.85 -25.41
CA GLY A 382 14.75 -11.14 -25.55
C GLY A 382 14.16 -11.73 -24.28
N PHE A 383 13.96 -10.90 -23.24
CA PHE A 383 13.22 -11.30 -22.06
C PHE A 383 11.72 -11.20 -22.33
N GLU A 384 11.03 -12.33 -22.46
CA GLU A 384 9.60 -12.39 -22.76
C GLU A 384 8.72 -11.62 -21.76
N TRP A 385 9.15 -11.56 -20.51
CA TRP A 385 8.49 -10.84 -19.44
C TRP A 385 8.81 -9.32 -19.40
N GLY A 386 9.69 -8.83 -20.25
CA GLY A 386 10.16 -7.43 -20.21
C GLY A 386 9.06 -6.40 -20.36
N LYS A 387 8.06 -6.66 -21.22
CA LYS A 387 6.92 -5.75 -21.43
C LYS A 387 5.88 -5.79 -20.32
N ASP A 388 5.88 -6.79 -19.46
CA ASP A 388 4.88 -7.01 -18.41
C ASP A 388 5.31 -6.48 -17.05
N LEU A 389 6.37 -5.70 -16.99
CA LEU A 389 6.79 -4.99 -15.78
C LEU A 389 5.77 -3.91 -15.41
N VAL A 390 5.41 -3.87 -14.14
CA VAL A 390 4.50 -2.86 -13.60
C VAL A 390 5.30 -1.85 -12.79
N HIS A 391 5.29 -0.60 -13.20
CA HIS A 391 5.73 0.50 -12.37
C HIS A 391 4.52 1.01 -11.56
N PHE A 392 4.47 0.64 -10.28
CA PHE A 392 3.54 1.25 -9.34
C PHE A 392 4.08 2.64 -8.98
N SER A 393 3.65 3.62 -9.75
CA SER A 393 4.10 5.00 -9.65
C SER A 393 3.31 5.75 -8.57
N TYR A 394 4.00 6.43 -7.66
CA TYR A 394 3.34 7.20 -6.60
C TYR A 394 3.88 8.62 -6.49
N GLY A 395 3.06 9.52 -5.95
CA GLY A 395 3.39 10.93 -5.77
C GLY A 395 4.21 11.20 -4.51
N MET A 396 4.73 12.41 -4.39
CA MET A 396 5.56 12.84 -3.26
C MET A 396 4.74 13.01 -1.98
N VAL A 397 5.41 12.87 -0.84
CA VAL A 397 4.87 13.18 0.48
C VAL A 397 5.71 14.25 1.15
N GLU A 398 5.03 15.23 1.73
CA GLU A 398 5.65 16.38 2.42
C GLU A 398 5.03 16.56 3.80
N LEU A 399 5.72 17.28 4.69
CA LEU A 399 5.18 17.77 5.94
C LEU A 399 4.74 19.23 5.79
N PRO A 400 3.77 19.69 6.60
CA PRO A 400 3.48 21.12 6.72
C PRO A 400 4.73 21.87 7.17
N GLU A 401 5.03 23.02 6.55
CA GLU A 401 6.22 23.81 6.87
C GLU A 401 6.33 24.12 8.38
N GLY A 402 7.53 23.94 8.93
CA GLY A 402 7.91 24.33 10.29
C GLY A 402 7.44 23.42 11.44
N LYS A 403 6.84 22.26 11.17
CA LYS A 403 6.24 21.42 12.23
C LYS A 403 7.06 20.20 12.65
N MET A 404 7.93 19.69 11.81
CA MET A 404 8.91 18.67 12.20
C MET A 404 10.26 19.06 11.61
N LYS A 405 11.24 19.29 12.48
CA LYS A 405 12.60 19.62 12.06
C LYS A 405 13.37 18.33 11.83
N SER A 406 13.85 18.10 10.62
CA SER A 406 15.00 17.23 10.45
C SER A 406 16.22 17.86 11.10
N ARG A 407 17.17 17.06 11.55
CA ARG A 407 18.44 17.58 12.11
C ARG A 407 19.18 18.51 11.13
N GLU A 408 18.84 18.48 9.84
CA GLU A 408 19.42 19.28 8.77
C GLU A 408 18.43 20.20 8.03
N GLY A 409 17.19 20.28 8.45
CA GLY A 409 16.20 21.20 7.88
C GLY A 409 15.58 20.81 6.54
N THR A 410 15.98 19.70 5.89
CA THR A 410 15.56 19.35 4.52
C THR A 410 14.86 18.00 4.38
N VAL A 411 15.12 17.03 5.28
CA VAL A 411 14.59 15.65 5.20
C VAL A 411 14.13 15.17 6.57
N VAL A 412 12.94 14.59 6.66
CA VAL A 412 12.39 14.04 7.90
C VAL A 412 12.81 12.59 8.05
N ASP A 413 13.53 12.30 9.13
CA ASP A 413 13.96 10.95 9.50
C ASP A 413 12.75 10.06 9.84
N ALA A 414 12.76 8.82 9.34
CA ALA A 414 11.67 7.88 9.55
C ALA A 414 11.50 7.46 11.02
N ASP A 415 12.60 7.24 11.74
CA ASP A 415 12.56 6.85 13.14
C ASP A 415 12.01 8.01 14.00
N ASP A 416 12.54 9.22 13.80
CA ASP A 416 12.08 10.43 14.51
C ASP A 416 10.59 10.67 14.25
N LEU A 417 10.10 10.45 13.02
CA LEU A 417 8.69 10.59 12.69
C LEU A 417 7.83 9.56 13.42
N MET A 418 8.21 8.29 13.40
CA MET A 418 7.44 7.22 14.06
C MET A 418 7.44 7.42 15.59
N GLU A 419 8.57 7.76 16.18
CA GLU A 419 8.67 8.05 17.63
C GLU A 419 7.80 9.25 18.02
N ALA A 420 7.82 10.33 17.24
CA ALA A 420 6.98 11.49 17.46
C ALA A 420 5.48 11.17 17.36
N MET A 421 5.09 10.31 16.43
CA MET A 421 3.71 9.86 16.29
C MET A 421 3.26 9.01 17.48
N ILE A 422 4.11 8.13 17.98
CA ILE A 422 3.83 7.30 19.16
C ILE A 422 3.68 8.20 20.41
N GLU A 423 4.57 9.15 20.59
CA GLU A 423 4.49 10.08 21.74
C GLU A 423 3.23 10.95 21.67
N THR A 424 2.92 11.52 20.52
CA THR A 424 1.68 12.30 20.31
C THR A 424 0.44 11.45 20.58
N ALA A 425 0.43 10.18 20.14
CA ALA A 425 -0.67 9.25 20.42
C ALA A 425 -0.82 9.00 21.92
N LYS A 426 0.29 8.85 22.64
CA LYS A 426 0.30 8.63 24.08
C LYS A 426 -0.27 9.84 24.83
N GLU A 427 0.19 11.04 24.50
CA GLU A 427 -0.29 12.29 25.07
C GLU A 427 -1.80 12.48 24.84
N THR A 428 -2.25 12.36 23.58
CA THR A 428 -3.66 12.52 23.21
C THR A 428 -4.54 11.45 23.87
N SER A 429 -4.09 10.21 23.93
CA SER A 429 -4.82 9.13 24.60
C SER A 429 -4.94 9.34 26.12
N ASN A 430 -3.89 9.86 26.75
CA ASN A 430 -3.92 10.24 28.17
C ASN A 430 -4.91 11.38 28.44
N GLU A 431 -4.86 12.45 27.64
CA GLU A 431 -5.79 13.58 27.75
C GLU A 431 -7.25 13.17 27.62
N LEU A 432 -7.54 12.18 26.78
CA LEU A 432 -8.88 11.64 26.57
C LEU A 432 -9.27 10.52 27.56
N GLY A 433 -8.42 10.21 28.55
CA GLY A 433 -8.65 9.14 29.52
C GLY A 433 -8.71 7.73 28.92
N LYS A 434 -8.15 7.54 27.73
CA LYS A 434 -8.17 6.26 27.01
C LYS A 434 -7.24 5.20 27.60
N LEU A 435 -6.25 5.60 28.38
CA LEU A 435 -5.23 4.74 28.98
C LEU A 435 -5.49 4.48 30.46
N ASP A 436 -6.60 4.96 31.00
CA ASP A 436 -6.94 4.80 32.42
C ASP A 436 -7.16 3.32 32.78
N GLY A 437 -6.56 2.90 33.88
CA GLY A 437 -6.67 1.52 34.38
C GLY A 437 -5.79 0.48 33.67
N LEU A 438 -4.92 0.91 32.75
CA LEU A 438 -3.95 0.06 32.06
C LEU A 438 -2.60 0.06 32.79
N THR A 439 -1.82 -1.01 32.65
CA THR A 439 -0.42 -1.02 33.03
C THR A 439 0.41 -0.12 32.12
N GLN A 440 1.62 0.26 32.52
CA GLN A 440 2.51 1.07 31.69
C GLN A 440 2.83 0.36 30.37
N GLU A 441 3.07 -0.94 30.40
CA GLU A 441 3.37 -1.74 29.21
C GLU A 441 2.18 -1.76 28.23
N GLU A 442 0.96 -1.99 28.75
CA GLU A 442 -0.26 -1.95 27.94
C GLU A 442 -0.49 -0.55 27.34
N ALA A 443 -0.28 0.51 28.11
CA ALA A 443 -0.42 1.88 27.64
C ALA A 443 0.61 2.22 26.53
N ASP A 444 1.85 1.80 26.71
CA ASP A 444 2.92 2.01 25.71
C ASP A 444 2.64 1.23 24.41
N ASP A 445 2.14 0.00 24.51
CA ASP A 445 1.78 -0.80 23.32
C ASP A 445 0.58 -0.21 22.58
N ILE A 446 -0.44 0.25 23.29
CA ILE A 446 -1.58 0.96 22.68
C ILE A 446 -1.12 2.27 22.02
N ALA A 447 -0.26 3.03 22.66
CA ALA A 447 0.30 4.25 22.07
C ALA A 447 1.07 3.97 20.77
N ARG A 448 1.83 2.88 20.73
CA ARG A 448 2.51 2.40 19.53
C ARG A 448 1.51 2.03 18.42
N ILE A 449 0.51 1.23 18.74
CA ILE A 449 -0.53 0.80 17.78
C ILE A 449 -1.29 2.01 17.22
N VAL A 450 -1.68 2.94 18.07
CA VAL A 450 -2.43 4.15 17.67
C VAL A 450 -1.56 5.12 16.88
N GLY A 451 -0.34 5.39 17.33
CA GLY A 451 0.58 6.31 16.66
C GLY A 451 0.98 5.83 15.27
N LEU A 452 1.38 4.57 15.15
CA LEU A 452 1.70 3.96 13.85
C LEU A 452 0.45 3.79 12.99
N GLY A 453 -0.68 3.44 13.57
CA GLY A 453 -1.96 3.35 12.87
C GLY A 453 -2.40 4.68 12.28
N ALA A 454 -2.22 5.78 13.01
CA ALA A 454 -2.50 7.13 12.54
C ALA A 454 -1.63 7.50 11.33
N LEU A 455 -0.33 7.25 11.42
CA LEU A 455 0.62 7.49 10.34
C LEU A 455 0.27 6.66 9.08
N LYS A 456 0.14 5.36 9.25
CA LYS A 456 -0.11 4.42 8.15
C LYS A 456 -1.43 4.70 7.44
N TYR A 457 -2.50 4.86 8.20
CA TYR A 457 -3.82 5.12 7.63
C TYR A 457 -3.86 6.45 6.87
N PHE A 458 -3.30 7.51 7.43
CA PHE A 458 -3.31 8.84 6.81
C PHE A 458 -2.57 8.85 5.47
N ILE A 459 -1.47 8.10 5.36
CA ILE A 459 -0.73 7.93 4.11
C ILE A 459 -1.52 7.06 3.13
N LEU A 460 -2.06 5.92 3.58
CA LEU A 460 -2.69 4.93 2.71
C LEU A 460 -4.10 5.30 2.24
N LYS A 461 -4.82 6.18 2.95
CA LYS A 461 -6.15 6.64 2.53
C LYS A 461 -6.13 7.53 1.28
N VAL A 462 -4.99 8.13 0.96
CA VAL A 462 -4.79 8.97 -0.22
C VAL A 462 -4.42 8.10 -1.41
N ASP A 463 -5.03 8.36 -2.57
CA ASP A 463 -4.64 7.70 -3.83
C ASP A 463 -3.13 7.85 -4.04
N ALA A 464 -2.43 6.74 -4.23
CA ALA A 464 -0.98 6.72 -4.31
C ALA A 464 -0.41 7.64 -5.39
N ARG A 465 -1.12 7.82 -6.50
CA ARG A 465 -0.70 8.67 -7.63
C ARG A 465 -0.66 10.16 -7.30
N LYS A 466 -1.33 10.58 -6.22
CA LYS A 466 -1.39 11.97 -5.79
C LYS A 466 -0.23 12.32 -4.86
N ASN A 467 0.28 13.54 -5.00
CA ASN A 467 1.09 14.15 -3.96
C ASN A 467 0.23 14.38 -2.71
N MET A 468 0.85 14.32 -1.55
CA MET A 468 0.15 14.52 -0.29
C MET A 468 1.00 15.29 0.72
N THR A 469 0.31 15.95 1.64
CA THR A 469 0.90 16.52 2.85
C THR A 469 0.47 15.67 4.04
N PHE A 470 1.43 15.10 4.76
CA PHE A 470 1.16 14.39 6.01
C PHE A 470 1.07 15.40 7.17
N ASN A 471 -0.10 15.49 7.80
CA ASN A 471 -0.31 16.33 8.97
C ASN A 471 -0.43 15.46 10.24
N PRO A 472 0.59 15.46 11.12
CA PRO A 472 0.59 14.65 12.34
C PRO A 472 -0.63 14.90 13.25
N LYS A 473 -1.05 16.16 13.42
CA LYS A 473 -2.18 16.50 14.28
C LYS A 473 -3.52 16.01 13.74
N GLU A 474 -3.75 16.14 12.43
CA GLU A 474 -4.97 15.63 11.81
C GLU A 474 -5.02 14.11 11.82
N SER A 475 -3.87 13.46 11.66
CA SER A 475 -3.79 12.00 11.58
C SER A 475 -4.16 11.29 12.88
N ILE A 476 -4.01 11.95 14.03
CA ILE A 476 -4.28 11.41 15.36
C ILE A 476 -5.70 11.71 15.87
N ASP A 477 -6.52 12.43 15.14
CA ASP A 477 -7.87 12.78 15.54
C ASP A 477 -8.78 11.53 15.68
N PHE A 478 -9.41 11.37 16.84
CA PHE A 478 -10.33 10.28 17.13
C PHE A 478 -11.73 10.44 16.53
N ASN A 479 -12.06 11.59 15.97
CA ASN A 479 -13.38 11.89 15.42
C ASN A 479 -13.39 12.09 13.89
N GLY A 480 -12.22 12.12 13.27
CA GLY A 480 -12.06 12.34 11.84
C GLY A 480 -11.93 11.06 11.00
N ASN A 481 -11.64 11.24 9.73
CA ASN A 481 -11.27 10.13 8.83
C ASN A 481 -9.81 9.73 9.09
N THR A 482 -9.59 8.97 10.15
CA THR A 482 -8.27 8.63 10.68
C THR A 482 -8.17 7.17 11.11
N GLY A 483 -6.93 6.68 11.24
CA GLY A 483 -6.66 5.37 11.84
C GLY A 483 -7.21 5.22 13.26
N PRO A 484 -6.94 6.18 14.17
CA PRO A 484 -7.47 6.14 15.54
C PRO A 484 -8.99 6.06 15.64
N PHE A 485 -9.73 6.71 14.75
CA PHE A 485 -11.20 6.59 14.70
C PHE A 485 -11.64 5.15 14.41
N ILE A 486 -10.99 4.49 13.44
CA ILE A 486 -11.29 3.10 13.09
C ILE A 486 -10.90 2.17 14.24
N GLN A 487 -9.72 2.36 14.81
CA GLN A 487 -9.19 1.57 15.92
C GLN A 487 -10.08 1.69 17.17
N TYR A 488 -10.53 2.89 17.48
CA TYR A 488 -11.45 3.11 18.60
C TYR A 488 -12.80 2.43 18.39
N THR A 489 -13.34 2.46 17.18
CA THR A 489 -14.58 1.74 16.87
C THR A 489 -14.42 0.24 17.03
N TYR A 490 -13.29 -0.34 16.59
CA TYR A 490 -12.98 -1.74 16.82
C TYR A 490 -12.90 -2.07 18.32
N ALA A 491 -12.18 -1.28 19.11
CA ALA A 491 -12.09 -1.46 20.57
C ALA A 491 -13.46 -1.35 21.26
N ARG A 492 -14.33 -0.45 20.79
CA ARG A 492 -15.72 -0.34 21.25
C ARG A 492 -16.50 -1.63 21.01
N ILE A 493 -16.39 -2.19 19.81
CA ILE A 493 -17.03 -3.49 19.47
C ILE A 493 -16.54 -4.58 20.41
N GLN A 494 -15.22 -4.68 20.63
CA GLN A 494 -14.67 -5.67 21.55
C GLN A 494 -15.17 -5.48 22.98
N SER A 495 -15.34 -4.24 23.44
CA SER A 495 -15.94 -3.95 24.75
C SER A 495 -17.39 -4.41 24.87
N ILE A 496 -18.18 -4.22 23.82
CA ILE A 496 -19.58 -4.69 23.76
C ILE A 496 -19.61 -6.22 23.85
N LEU A 497 -18.77 -6.92 23.11
CA LEU A 497 -18.70 -8.38 23.11
C LEU A 497 -18.27 -8.94 24.46
N ARG A 498 -17.30 -8.31 25.13
CA ARG A 498 -16.91 -8.69 26.51
C ARG A 498 -18.06 -8.54 27.49
N LYS A 499 -18.75 -7.39 27.48
CA LYS A 499 -19.91 -7.15 28.35
C LYS A 499 -21.04 -8.13 28.08
N ALA A 500 -21.27 -8.51 26.82
CA ALA A 500 -22.25 -9.55 26.48
C ALA A 500 -21.88 -10.89 27.10
N THR A 501 -20.61 -11.30 26.99
CA THR A 501 -20.11 -12.55 27.61
C THR A 501 -20.24 -12.53 29.13
N GLU A 502 -19.88 -11.42 29.78
CA GLU A 502 -20.05 -11.20 31.23
C GLU A 502 -21.52 -11.28 31.66
N ALA A 503 -22.44 -10.86 30.81
CA ALA A 503 -23.88 -10.98 31.01
C ALA A 503 -24.46 -12.37 30.67
N GLY A 504 -23.62 -13.34 30.32
CA GLY A 504 -24.01 -14.70 29.97
C GLY A 504 -24.61 -14.87 28.58
N LEU A 505 -24.47 -13.88 27.72
CA LEU A 505 -24.91 -13.94 26.32
C LEU A 505 -23.85 -14.61 25.45
N SER A 506 -24.29 -15.44 24.52
CA SER A 506 -23.43 -16.08 23.52
C SER A 506 -23.99 -15.87 22.11
N ILE A 507 -23.09 -15.69 21.14
CA ILE A 507 -23.46 -15.58 19.73
C ILE A 507 -23.48 -17.00 19.15
N PRO A 508 -24.61 -17.47 18.59
CA PRO A 508 -24.68 -18.82 18.02
C PRO A 508 -23.90 -18.90 16.71
N ALA A 509 -23.52 -20.11 16.33
CA ALA A 509 -22.85 -20.38 15.04
C ALA A 509 -23.74 -20.03 13.83
N VAL A 510 -25.07 -20.14 14.01
CA VAL A 510 -26.07 -19.77 13.01
C VAL A 510 -27.04 -18.79 13.64
N ILE A 511 -27.12 -17.60 13.09
CA ILE A 511 -28.03 -16.54 13.53
C ILE A 511 -29.45 -16.90 13.11
N PRO A 512 -30.42 -16.90 14.04
CA PRO A 512 -31.80 -17.27 13.73
C PRO A 512 -32.47 -16.32 12.72
N SER A 513 -33.31 -16.88 11.86
CA SER A 513 -34.22 -16.15 10.95
C SER A 513 -35.49 -15.67 11.67
N GLY A 514 -36.35 -14.95 10.97
CA GLY A 514 -37.64 -14.48 11.47
C GLY A 514 -37.58 -13.17 12.25
N ILE A 515 -36.51 -12.42 12.09
CA ILE A 515 -36.32 -11.08 12.66
C ILE A 515 -36.54 -10.04 11.55
N GLU A 516 -37.29 -9.00 11.83
CA GLU A 516 -37.42 -7.87 10.93
C GLU A 516 -36.25 -6.90 11.14
N LEU A 517 -35.53 -6.60 10.06
CA LEU A 517 -34.35 -5.74 10.06
C LEU A 517 -34.69 -4.30 9.68
N SER A 518 -34.00 -3.36 10.30
CA SER A 518 -33.98 -1.97 9.86
C SER A 518 -33.10 -1.77 8.62
N THR A 519 -33.33 -0.70 7.88
CA THR A 519 -32.52 -0.34 6.70
C THR A 519 -31.04 -0.14 7.05
N LYS A 520 -30.73 0.29 8.28
CA LYS A 520 -29.33 0.43 8.73
C LYS A 520 -28.65 -0.92 8.95
N GLU A 521 -29.39 -1.88 9.52
CA GLU A 521 -28.89 -3.25 9.70
C GLU A 521 -28.65 -3.94 8.36
N GLU A 522 -29.60 -3.80 7.43
CA GLU A 522 -29.45 -4.31 6.05
C GLU A 522 -28.28 -3.65 5.32
N GLY A 523 -28.13 -2.33 5.46
CA GLY A 523 -27.03 -1.57 4.87
C GLY A 523 -25.65 -2.02 5.37
N LEU A 524 -25.51 -2.32 6.66
CA LEU A 524 -24.26 -2.87 7.23
C LEU A 524 -23.95 -4.26 6.68
N ILE A 525 -24.95 -5.14 6.57
CA ILE A 525 -24.77 -6.48 5.98
C ILE A 525 -24.28 -6.35 4.53
N GLN A 526 -24.89 -5.44 3.76
CA GLN A 526 -24.48 -5.18 2.39
C GLN A 526 -23.02 -4.71 2.31
N MET A 527 -22.63 -3.79 3.19
CA MET A 527 -21.23 -3.32 3.25
C MET A 527 -20.26 -4.45 3.59
N LEU A 528 -20.62 -5.33 4.54
CA LEU A 528 -19.81 -6.51 4.87
C LEU A 528 -19.67 -7.46 3.68
N ALA A 529 -20.76 -7.68 2.94
CA ALA A 529 -20.74 -8.51 1.73
C ALA A 529 -19.86 -7.91 0.63
N ASP A 530 -19.88 -6.58 0.48
CA ASP A 530 -19.12 -5.85 -0.53
C ASP A 530 -17.60 -5.91 -0.29
N PHE A 531 -17.15 -6.28 0.90
CA PHE A 531 -15.72 -6.39 1.22
C PHE A 531 -14.95 -7.27 0.23
N THR A 532 -15.54 -8.37 -0.23
CA THR A 532 -14.93 -9.25 -1.24
C THR A 532 -14.62 -8.50 -2.54
N ASN A 533 -15.54 -7.65 -2.99
CA ASN A 533 -15.35 -6.83 -4.19
C ASN A 533 -14.33 -5.71 -3.95
N VAL A 534 -14.32 -5.13 -2.76
CA VAL A 534 -13.36 -4.08 -2.37
C VAL A 534 -11.93 -4.60 -2.40
N VAL A 535 -11.67 -5.77 -1.81
CA VAL A 535 -10.34 -6.42 -1.85
C VAL A 535 -9.92 -6.71 -3.29
N LYS A 536 -10.83 -7.25 -4.10
CA LYS A 536 -10.58 -7.52 -5.52
C LYS A 536 -10.25 -6.25 -6.30
N GLN A 537 -11.04 -5.19 -6.10
CA GLN A 537 -10.84 -3.91 -6.79
C GLN A 537 -9.51 -3.26 -6.38
N ALA A 538 -9.18 -3.26 -5.08
CA ALA A 538 -7.90 -2.76 -4.59
C ALA A 538 -6.70 -3.47 -5.23
N GLY A 539 -6.80 -4.78 -5.43
CA GLY A 539 -5.77 -5.57 -6.13
C GLY A 539 -5.70 -5.29 -7.63
N THR A 540 -6.84 -5.19 -8.29
CA THR A 540 -6.92 -4.92 -9.74
C THR A 540 -6.37 -3.53 -10.09
N ASP A 541 -6.70 -2.54 -9.28
CA ASP A 541 -6.29 -1.14 -9.50
C ASP A 541 -4.94 -0.80 -8.85
N TYR A 542 -4.31 -1.74 -8.18
CA TYR A 542 -3.11 -1.49 -7.36
C TYR A 542 -3.30 -0.30 -6.41
N ASN A 543 -4.45 -0.23 -5.72
CA ASN A 543 -4.83 0.95 -4.96
C ASN A 543 -5.26 0.63 -3.51
N PRO A 544 -4.33 0.70 -2.54
CA PRO A 544 -4.65 0.50 -1.13
C PRO A 544 -5.69 1.50 -0.57
N SER A 545 -5.82 2.69 -1.17
CA SER A 545 -6.76 3.71 -0.68
C SER A 545 -8.22 3.27 -0.79
N ILE A 546 -8.55 2.41 -1.74
CA ILE A 546 -9.89 1.83 -1.87
C ILE A 546 -10.27 1.08 -0.59
N LEU A 547 -9.35 0.29 -0.08
CA LEU A 547 -9.53 -0.50 1.14
C LEU A 547 -9.56 0.38 2.40
N ALA A 548 -8.68 1.38 2.48
CA ALA A 548 -8.63 2.33 3.59
C ALA A 548 -9.95 3.11 3.72
N ASN A 549 -10.46 3.65 2.63
CA ASN A 549 -11.71 4.40 2.61
C ASN A 549 -12.92 3.50 2.90
N TYR A 550 -12.91 2.26 2.42
CA TYR A 550 -13.94 1.29 2.78
C TYR A 550 -13.99 1.02 4.29
N ALA A 551 -12.83 0.82 4.93
CA ALA A 551 -12.76 0.59 6.38
C ALA A 551 -13.35 1.77 7.16
N TYR A 552 -13.04 3.00 6.76
CA TYR A 552 -13.63 4.20 7.34
C TYR A 552 -15.14 4.27 7.15
N ASP A 553 -15.63 4.06 5.94
CA ASP A 553 -17.06 4.11 5.63
C ASP A 553 -17.84 3.06 6.44
N LEU A 554 -17.29 1.84 6.57
CA LEU A 554 -17.90 0.79 7.38
C LEU A 554 -18.02 1.18 8.85
N VAL A 555 -16.95 1.70 9.47
CA VAL A 555 -17.02 2.09 10.88
C VAL A 555 -17.88 3.33 11.10
N LYS A 556 -17.93 4.23 10.15
CA LYS A 556 -18.83 5.40 10.18
C LYS A 556 -20.28 4.97 10.21
N GLU A 557 -20.69 4.09 9.32
CA GLU A 557 -22.06 3.54 9.29
C GLU A 557 -22.37 2.71 10.55
N TYR A 558 -21.40 1.92 11.03
CA TYR A 558 -21.57 1.19 12.28
C TYR A 558 -21.76 2.13 13.48
N ASN A 559 -21.01 3.22 13.59
CA ASN A 559 -21.17 4.17 14.68
C ASN A 559 -22.54 4.87 14.64
N GLN A 560 -23.10 5.15 13.47
CA GLN A 560 -24.48 5.64 13.34
C GLN A 560 -25.49 4.59 13.80
N PHE A 561 -25.33 3.35 13.40
CA PHE A 561 -26.14 2.23 13.89
C PHE A 561 -26.05 2.10 15.42
N TYR A 562 -24.83 2.11 15.97
CA TYR A 562 -24.61 2.01 17.41
C TYR A 562 -25.27 3.15 18.21
N HIS A 563 -25.29 4.36 17.65
CA HIS A 563 -25.95 5.51 18.24
C HIS A 563 -27.48 5.37 18.24
N ASP A 564 -28.04 4.88 17.15
CA ASP A 564 -29.49 4.83 16.97
C ASP A 564 -30.16 3.60 17.59
N PHE A 565 -29.43 2.51 17.74
CA PHE A 565 -29.92 1.23 18.24
C PHE A 565 -29.18 0.78 19.49
N SER A 566 -29.93 0.47 20.55
CA SER A 566 -29.36 -0.20 21.71
C SER A 566 -29.06 -1.65 21.36
N ILE A 567 -27.88 -2.14 21.77
CA ILE A 567 -27.51 -3.54 21.58
C ILE A 567 -27.80 -4.34 22.86
N LEU A 568 -27.13 -4.02 23.94
CA LEU A 568 -27.23 -4.77 25.20
C LEU A 568 -28.53 -4.49 25.97
N ARG A 569 -29.18 -3.37 25.71
CA ARG A 569 -30.46 -2.99 26.34
C ARG A 569 -31.67 -3.37 25.49
N GLU A 570 -31.46 -3.98 24.33
CA GLU A 570 -32.56 -4.50 23.51
C GLU A 570 -33.34 -5.56 24.28
N GLU A 571 -34.66 -5.43 24.33
CA GLU A 571 -35.54 -6.35 25.06
C GLU A 571 -35.83 -7.64 24.28
N ASN A 572 -35.91 -7.55 22.95
CA ASN A 572 -36.06 -8.71 22.08
C ASN A 572 -34.73 -9.48 22.01
N GLU A 573 -34.72 -10.64 22.63
CA GLU A 573 -33.51 -11.48 22.73
C GLU A 573 -32.96 -11.89 21.36
N ALA A 574 -33.81 -12.25 20.40
CA ALA A 574 -33.39 -12.64 19.07
C ALA A 574 -32.73 -11.45 18.33
N LEU A 575 -33.31 -10.27 18.45
CA LEU A 575 -32.73 -9.04 17.86
C LEU A 575 -31.45 -8.62 18.56
N LYS A 576 -31.35 -8.79 19.88
CA LYS A 576 -30.13 -8.54 20.65
C LYS A 576 -28.97 -9.43 20.16
N ILE A 577 -29.22 -10.73 20.04
CA ILE A 577 -28.23 -11.69 19.53
C ILE A 577 -27.83 -11.37 18.08
N PHE A 578 -28.78 -11.02 17.24
CA PHE A 578 -28.51 -10.57 15.87
C PHE A 578 -27.58 -9.35 15.85
N ARG A 579 -27.87 -8.32 16.66
CA ARG A 579 -27.04 -7.10 16.72
C ARG A 579 -25.65 -7.34 17.28
N LEU A 580 -25.51 -8.27 18.23
CA LEU A 580 -24.19 -8.74 18.72
C LEU A 580 -23.42 -9.46 17.61
N ALA A 581 -24.06 -10.34 16.87
CA ALA A 581 -23.44 -11.04 15.73
C ALA A 581 -23.06 -10.06 14.60
N LEU A 582 -23.91 -9.09 14.29
CA LEU A 582 -23.62 -8.04 13.32
C LEU A 582 -22.39 -7.24 13.75
N SER A 583 -22.35 -6.79 15.00
CA SER A 583 -21.21 -6.05 15.57
C SER A 583 -19.91 -6.86 15.51
N GLN A 584 -19.97 -8.15 15.86
CA GLN A 584 -18.81 -9.06 15.79
C GLN A 584 -18.28 -9.16 14.36
N ASN A 585 -19.16 -9.28 13.37
CA ASN A 585 -18.77 -9.38 11.96
C ASN A 585 -18.24 -8.06 11.42
N VAL A 586 -18.77 -6.92 11.84
CA VAL A 586 -18.18 -5.60 11.53
C VAL A 586 -16.76 -5.53 12.08
N GLY A 587 -16.54 -5.91 13.34
CA GLY A 587 -15.20 -5.95 13.95
C GLY A 587 -14.25 -6.88 13.20
N LYS A 588 -14.71 -8.06 12.80
CA LYS A 588 -13.93 -9.01 12.00
C LYS A 588 -13.48 -8.41 10.68
N VAL A 589 -14.38 -7.81 9.92
CA VAL A 589 -14.07 -7.22 8.60
C VAL A 589 -13.17 -5.99 8.75
N VAL A 590 -13.39 -5.15 9.76
CA VAL A 590 -12.49 -4.03 10.08
C VAL A 590 -11.08 -4.52 10.35
N LYS A 591 -10.92 -5.55 11.20
CA LYS A 591 -9.61 -6.14 11.50
C LYS A 591 -8.94 -6.71 10.25
N LEU A 592 -9.68 -7.42 9.41
CA LEU A 592 -9.17 -7.94 8.13
C LEU A 592 -8.72 -6.80 7.20
N ALA A 593 -9.55 -5.79 7.01
CA ALA A 593 -9.23 -4.64 6.15
C ALA A 593 -7.99 -3.90 6.65
N MET A 594 -7.90 -3.62 7.94
CA MET A 594 -6.75 -2.93 8.53
C MET A 594 -5.48 -3.79 8.49
N SER A 595 -5.58 -5.09 8.66
CA SER A 595 -4.43 -6.00 8.54
C SER A 595 -3.84 -6.01 7.13
N LEU A 596 -4.66 -5.90 6.09
CA LEU A 596 -4.19 -5.76 4.71
C LEU A 596 -3.43 -4.45 4.48
N LEU A 597 -3.75 -3.42 5.24
CA LEU A 597 -3.03 -2.14 5.24
C LEU A 597 -1.78 -2.14 6.15
N GLY A 598 -1.51 -3.25 6.84
CA GLY A 598 -0.43 -3.34 7.80
C GLY A 598 -0.70 -2.56 9.10
N ILE A 599 -1.95 -2.34 9.45
CA ILE A 599 -2.39 -1.59 10.63
C ILE A 599 -2.98 -2.53 11.67
N GLU A 600 -2.41 -2.50 12.86
CA GLU A 600 -2.95 -3.22 14.01
C GLU A 600 -4.18 -2.49 14.59
N VAL A 601 -5.10 -3.25 15.18
CA VAL A 601 -6.26 -2.71 15.89
C VAL A 601 -6.27 -3.24 17.32
N PRO A 602 -6.32 -2.36 18.35
CA PRO A 602 -6.27 -2.78 19.74
C PRO A 602 -7.64 -3.27 20.22
N GLU A 603 -7.64 -4.25 21.10
CA GLU A 603 -8.88 -4.77 21.68
C GLU A 603 -9.42 -3.90 22.82
N ARG A 604 -8.56 -3.05 23.38
CA ARG A 604 -8.88 -2.07 24.43
C ARG A 604 -8.25 -0.73 24.08
N MET A 605 -8.97 0.31 24.42
CA MET A 605 -8.54 1.66 24.15
C MET A 605 -9.31 2.68 25.00
#